data_60283ef8c9b22c3f2510127391e37eeb
#
_entry.id   60283ef8c9b22c3f2510127391e37eeb
#
_cell.length_a   1.000
_cell.length_b   1.000
_cell.length_c   1.000
_cell.angle_alpha   90.00
_cell.angle_beta   90.00
_cell.angle_gamma   90.00
#
_symmetry.space_group_name_H-M   'P 1'
#
loop_
_entity.id
_entity.type
_entity.pdbx_description
1 polymer ?
#
loop_
_entity_poly.entity_id
_entity_poly.type
_entity_poly.pdbx_seq_one_letter_code
_entity_poly.pdbx_strand_id
1 'polypeptide(L)'
;MIHIRNVRKIYRMGSQTISALDGVDLDVERNEYLAIMGPSGSGKTTFMNVIGCLDTPTSGIYALNGKEITELSDDNLAHIRNREIGFVFQTFNLLPRATAFQNVELPLIYGGVSGKERQERVWEALRQVGLEDRANHRPSELSGGQRQRAAIARAIVNRPSIILADEPTGNLDSKAGEDVMEVFGRIHDQGNTIIVVTHEDYIARRTRRIVRIRDGKIESDATKQG
;
A
#
# COMPACT_ATOMS: atom_id res chain seq x y z
N MET A 1 11.96 9.74 4.15
CA MET A 1 10.81 9.87 3.23
C MET A 1 9.50 9.99 4.00
N ILE A 2 9.16 9.04 4.86
CA ILE A 2 8.06 9.11 5.83
C ILE A 2 8.63 9.48 7.18
N HIS A 3 8.03 10.46 7.86
CA HIS A 3 8.38 10.86 9.22
C HIS A 3 7.11 10.92 10.06
N ILE A 4 7.04 10.08 11.09
CA ILE A 4 5.92 9.96 12.02
C ILE A 4 6.44 10.21 13.42
N ARG A 5 5.82 11.14 14.16
CA ARG A 5 6.20 11.51 15.53
C ARG A 5 4.99 11.56 16.42
N ASN A 6 5.01 10.76 17.46
CA ASN A 6 3.98 10.67 18.52
C ASN A 6 2.55 10.61 17.96
N VAL A 7 2.37 9.86 16.84
CA VAL A 7 1.07 9.76 16.19
C VAL A 7 0.12 8.93 17.03
N ARG A 8 -1.07 9.50 17.28
CA ARG A 8 -2.18 8.86 17.98
C ARG A 8 -3.41 8.83 17.08
N LYS A 9 -4.18 7.75 17.18
CA LYS A 9 -5.50 7.65 16.55
C LYS A 9 -6.50 7.12 17.55
N ILE A 10 -7.51 7.93 17.82
CA ILE A 10 -8.56 7.66 18.79
C ILE A 10 -9.90 7.65 18.07
N TYR A 11 -10.63 6.54 18.15
CA TYR A 11 -12.00 6.43 17.67
C TYR A 11 -12.98 6.57 18.83
N ARG A 12 -14.04 7.34 18.63
CA ARG A 12 -15.14 7.50 19.57
C ARG A 12 -16.38 6.79 19.04
N MET A 13 -16.84 5.78 19.73
CA MET A 13 -18.02 4.98 19.39
C MET A 13 -19.04 5.09 20.52
N GLY A 14 -19.95 6.07 20.45
CA GLY A 14 -20.87 6.38 21.54
C GLY A 14 -20.11 6.79 22.80
N SER A 15 -20.29 6.04 23.89
CA SER A 15 -19.60 6.27 25.17
C SER A 15 -18.21 5.60 25.26
N GLN A 16 -17.84 4.79 24.28
CA GLN A 16 -16.54 4.09 24.28
C GLN A 16 -15.49 4.88 23.48
N THR A 17 -14.26 4.87 24.01
CA THR A 17 -13.09 5.46 23.34
C THR A 17 -12.06 4.35 23.12
N ILE A 18 -11.66 4.17 21.87
CA ILE A 18 -10.67 3.18 21.46
C ILE A 18 -9.43 3.92 20.98
N SER A 19 -8.30 3.74 21.68
CA SER A 19 -6.99 4.20 21.19
C SER A 19 -6.41 3.15 20.25
N ALA A 20 -6.56 3.36 18.96
CA ALA A 20 -6.07 2.42 17.95
C ALA A 20 -4.58 2.61 17.66
N LEU A 21 -4.06 3.84 17.82
CA LEU A 21 -2.63 4.16 17.84
C LEU A 21 -2.35 5.05 19.06
N ASP A 22 -1.26 4.77 19.76
CA ASP A 22 -0.90 5.45 21.02
C ASP A 22 0.58 5.85 21.06
N GLY A 23 0.90 6.94 20.36
CA GLY A 23 2.23 7.53 20.37
C GLY A 23 3.23 6.74 19.48
N VAL A 24 2.87 6.51 18.23
CA VAL A 24 3.72 5.83 17.26
C VAL A 24 4.76 6.78 16.70
N ASP A 25 6.04 6.35 16.72
CA ASP A 25 7.18 7.00 16.07
C ASP A 25 7.75 6.06 15.02
N LEU A 26 7.91 6.51 13.77
CA LEU A 26 8.50 5.73 12.69
C LEU A 26 9.12 6.64 11.64
N ASP A 27 10.33 6.30 11.20
CA ASP A 27 10.94 6.83 9.98
C ASP A 27 11.01 5.73 8.92
N VAL A 28 10.68 6.07 7.68
CA VAL A 28 10.89 5.19 6.53
C VAL A 28 11.68 5.96 5.48
N GLU A 29 12.81 5.39 5.07
CA GLU A 29 13.66 5.96 4.04
C GLU A 29 13.18 5.59 2.63
N ARG A 30 13.75 6.25 1.62
CA ARG A 30 13.47 5.88 0.23
C ARG A 30 14.06 4.50 -0.08
N ASN A 31 13.37 3.75 -0.91
CA ASN A 31 13.73 2.40 -1.29
C ASN A 31 13.87 1.42 -0.11
N GLU A 32 13.11 1.63 0.96
CA GLU A 32 12.94 0.61 1.98
C GLU A 32 11.88 -0.42 1.58
N TYR A 33 12.13 -1.65 1.96
CA TYR A 33 11.17 -2.74 1.90
C TYR A 33 10.95 -3.25 3.31
N LEU A 34 9.84 -2.83 3.93
CA LEU A 34 9.55 -3.17 5.32
C LEU A 34 8.21 -3.89 5.46
N ALA A 35 8.11 -4.75 6.47
CA ALA A 35 6.87 -5.37 6.92
C ALA A 35 6.41 -4.74 8.22
N ILE A 36 5.11 -4.44 8.31
CA ILE A 36 4.41 -4.09 9.54
C ILE A 36 3.66 -5.32 10.01
N MET A 37 4.02 -5.86 11.16
CA MET A 37 3.46 -7.08 11.73
C MET A 37 2.77 -6.81 13.07
N GLY A 38 1.96 -7.78 13.51
CA GLY A 38 1.31 -7.78 14.83
C GLY A 38 0.03 -8.60 14.82
N PRO A 39 -0.53 -8.92 15.98
CA PRO A 39 -1.77 -9.69 16.11
C PRO A 39 -2.97 -8.92 15.55
N SER A 40 -4.10 -9.61 15.37
CA SER A 40 -5.37 -8.95 15.02
C SER A 40 -5.74 -7.92 16.10
N GLY A 41 -6.23 -6.74 15.66
CA GLY A 41 -6.59 -5.65 16.56
C GLY A 41 -5.41 -4.82 17.11
N SER A 42 -4.16 -5.10 16.73
CA SER A 42 -2.99 -4.35 17.24
C SER A 42 -2.84 -2.92 16.71
N GLY A 43 -3.66 -2.49 15.72
CA GLY A 43 -3.60 -1.15 15.12
C GLY A 43 -2.97 -1.09 13.73
N LYS A 44 -2.53 -2.21 13.13
CA LYS A 44 -1.87 -2.24 11.81
C LYS A 44 -2.68 -1.57 10.69
N THR A 45 -3.95 -1.97 10.55
CA THR A 45 -4.85 -1.40 9.52
C THR A 45 -5.08 0.09 9.76
N THR A 46 -5.24 0.50 11.02
CA THR A 46 -5.35 1.93 11.37
C THR A 46 -4.06 2.68 10.99
N PHE A 47 -2.90 2.09 11.30
CA PHE A 47 -1.62 2.68 10.96
C PHE A 47 -1.45 2.79 9.44
N MET A 48 -1.76 1.72 8.71
CA MET A 48 -1.75 1.74 7.24
C MET A 48 -2.70 2.82 6.67
N ASN A 49 -3.90 2.98 7.24
CA ASN A 49 -4.84 4.00 6.79
C ASN A 49 -4.30 5.42 7.03
N VAL A 50 -3.62 5.65 8.16
CA VAL A 50 -2.99 6.93 8.45
C VAL A 50 -1.85 7.23 7.48
N ILE A 51 -0.89 6.32 7.31
CA ILE A 51 0.22 6.54 6.37
C ILE A 51 -0.25 6.57 4.91
N GLY A 52 -1.37 5.92 4.62
CA GLY A 52 -2.02 5.93 3.31
C GLY A 52 -2.90 7.16 3.06
N CYS A 53 -2.98 8.11 3.98
CA CYS A 53 -3.87 9.27 3.89
C CYS A 53 -5.36 8.88 3.66
N LEU A 54 -5.77 7.68 4.08
CA LEU A 54 -7.17 7.22 4.09
C LEU A 54 -7.88 7.66 5.36
N ASP A 55 -7.11 7.97 6.40
CA ASP A 55 -7.58 8.52 7.67
C ASP A 55 -6.54 9.52 8.19
N THR A 56 -6.96 10.43 9.07
CA THR A 56 -6.07 11.43 9.66
C THR A 56 -5.75 11.07 11.11
N PRO A 57 -4.55 11.32 11.61
CA PRO A 57 -4.23 11.13 13.02
C PRO A 57 -5.07 12.06 13.90
N THR A 58 -5.36 11.65 15.13
CA THR A 58 -6.02 12.50 16.14
C THR A 58 -5.03 13.53 16.70
N SER A 59 -3.76 13.16 16.79
CA SER A 59 -2.66 14.03 17.21
C SER A 59 -1.31 13.46 16.76
N GLY A 60 -0.24 14.25 16.90
CA GLY A 60 1.10 13.91 16.44
C GLY A 60 1.38 14.49 15.06
N ILE A 61 2.54 14.20 14.52
CA ILE A 61 3.02 14.72 13.24
C ILE A 61 3.22 13.57 12.25
N TYR A 62 2.67 13.72 11.06
CA TYR A 62 2.97 12.88 9.92
C TYR A 62 3.42 13.74 8.74
N ALA A 63 4.62 13.47 8.22
CA ALA A 63 5.14 14.10 7.02
C ALA A 63 5.54 13.05 5.97
N LEU A 64 5.19 13.32 4.70
CA LEU A 64 5.54 12.52 3.52
C LEU A 64 6.33 13.39 2.54
N ASN A 65 7.51 12.93 2.15
CA ASN A 65 8.43 13.67 1.25
C ASN A 65 8.69 15.13 1.71
N GLY A 66 8.80 15.35 3.03
CA GLY A 66 9.02 16.68 3.61
C GLY A 66 7.78 17.57 3.71
N LYS A 67 6.61 17.09 3.26
CA LYS A 67 5.34 17.81 3.36
C LYS A 67 4.54 17.26 4.55
N GLU A 68 4.12 18.14 5.44
CA GLU A 68 3.25 17.78 6.56
C GLU A 68 1.85 17.42 6.04
N ILE A 69 1.34 16.29 6.52
CA ILE A 69 0.07 15.71 6.07
C ILE A 69 -1.05 15.95 7.08
N THR A 70 -0.69 16.14 8.35
CA THR A 70 -1.59 16.11 9.51
C THR A 70 -2.76 17.10 9.40
N GLU A 71 -2.54 18.27 8.82
CA GLU A 71 -3.53 19.36 8.75
C GLU A 71 -4.10 19.63 7.34
N LEU A 72 -3.89 18.69 6.42
CA LEU A 72 -4.36 18.88 5.05
C LEU A 72 -5.88 18.65 4.93
N SER A 73 -6.51 19.41 4.02
CA SER A 73 -7.91 19.19 3.63
C SER A 73 -8.09 17.84 2.90
N ASP A 74 -9.31 17.31 2.88
CA ASP A 74 -9.66 16.06 2.19
C ASP A 74 -9.27 16.06 0.71
N ASP A 75 -9.43 17.20 0.02
CA ASP A 75 -9.03 17.37 -1.38
C ASP A 75 -7.51 17.23 -1.56
N ASN A 76 -6.74 17.86 -0.67
CA ASN A 76 -5.29 17.73 -0.69
C ASN A 76 -4.83 16.29 -0.35
N LEU A 77 -5.47 15.65 0.61
CA LEU A 77 -5.22 14.25 0.94
C LEU A 77 -5.55 13.34 -0.25
N ALA A 78 -6.67 13.58 -0.95
CA ALA A 78 -7.02 12.83 -2.16
C ALA A 78 -5.98 13.00 -3.28
N HIS A 79 -5.45 14.21 -3.44
CA HIS A 79 -4.38 14.49 -4.41
C HIS A 79 -3.08 13.75 -4.07
N ILE A 80 -2.69 13.76 -2.79
CA ILE A 80 -1.50 13.02 -2.30
C ILE A 80 -1.71 11.52 -2.48
N ARG A 81 -2.87 10.96 -2.09
CA ARG A 81 -3.19 9.55 -2.31
C ARG A 81 -3.03 9.14 -3.77
N ASN A 82 -3.53 9.96 -4.68
CA ASN A 82 -3.46 9.65 -6.10
C ASN A 82 -2.02 9.65 -6.64
N ARG A 83 -1.19 10.59 -6.20
CA ARG A 83 0.16 10.82 -6.76
C ARG A 83 1.26 10.06 -6.06
N GLU A 84 1.18 9.99 -4.72
CA GLU A 84 2.30 9.54 -3.89
C GLU A 84 2.11 8.11 -3.36
N ILE A 85 0.88 7.55 -3.40
CA ILE A 85 0.57 6.32 -2.71
C ILE A 85 -0.11 5.31 -3.64
N GLY A 86 0.51 4.15 -3.81
CA GLY A 86 -0.08 3.01 -4.48
C GLY A 86 -0.64 2.00 -3.46
N PHE A 87 -1.93 1.65 -3.56
CA PHE A 87 -2.55 0.70 -2.67
C PHE A 87 -2.75 -0.67 -3.31
N VAL A 88 -2.39 -1.72 -2.58
CA VAL A 88 -2.67 -3.12 -2.90
C VAL A 88 -3.39 -3.76 -1.72
N PHE A 89 -4.61 -4.26 -1.92
CA PHE A 89 -5.45 -4.83 -0.88
C PHE A 89 -5.57 -6.35 -1.03
N GLN A 90 -5.85 -7.03 0.07
CA GLN A 90 -6.12 -8.47 0.12
C GLN A 90 -7.26 -8.88 -0.82
N THR A 91 -8.31 -8.07 -0.94
CA THR A 91 -9.51 -8.34 -1.76
C THR A 91 -9.41 -7.76 -3.17
N PHE A 92 -8.19 -7.38 -3.62
CA PHE A 92 -7.88 -6.82 -4.94
C PHE A 92 -8.55 -5.47 -5.21
N ASN A 93 -9.77 -5.25 -4.80
CA ASN A 93 -10.60 -4.04 -4.99
C ASN A 93 -10.61 -3.55 -6.46
N LEU A 94 -10.70 -4.50 -7.39
CA LEU A 94 -10.87 -4.20 -8.81
C LEU A 94 -12.34 -3.92 -9.13
N LEU A 95 -12.59 -2.98 -10.05
CA LEU A 95 -13.91 -2.73 -10.58
C LEU A 95 -14.37 -3.92 -11.43
N PRO A 96 -15.43 -4.65 -11.04
CA PRO A 96 -15.76 -5.95 -11.63
C PRO A 96 -16.23 -5.88 -13.08
N ARG A 97 -16.74 -4.71 -13.51
CA ARG A 97 -17.24 -4.49 -14.89
C ARG A 97 -16.18 -3.90 -15.83
N ALA A 98 -15.06 -3.43 -15.29
CA ALA A 98 -13.94 -2.87 -16.03
C ALA A 98 -12.90 -3.96 -16.33
N THR A 99 -12.20 -3.84 -17.48
CA THR A 99 -11.08 -4.74 -17.83
C THR A 99 -9.87 -4.48 -16.92
N ALA A 100 -8.85 -5.34 -16.98
CA ALA A 100 -7.58 -5.11 -16.29
C ALA A 100 -6.95 -3.78 -16.73
N PHE A 101 -6.94 -3.48 -18.04
CA PHE A 101 -6.49 -2.21 -18.59
C PHE A 101 -7.22 -1.02 -17.97
N GLN A 102 -8.56 -1.05 -17.96
CA GLN A 102 -9.39 0.03 -17.42
C GLN A 102 -9.21 0.22 -15.90
N ASN A 103 -9.03 -0.87 -15.16
CA ASN A 103 -8.72 -0.79 -13.73
C ASN A 103 -7.38 -0.10 -13.47
N VAL A 104 -6.35 -0.43 -14.27
CA VAL A 104 -5.02 0.19 -14.16
C VAL A 104 -5.03 1.63 -14.63
N GLU A 105 -5.84 1.98 -15.62
CA GLU A 105 -5.98 3.34 -16.16
C GLU A 105 -6.61 4.33 -15.17
N LEU A 106 -7.46 3.85 -14.27
CA LEU A 106 -8.30 4.68 -13.41
C LEU A 106 -7.55 5.76 -12.60
N PRO A 107 -6.43 5.46 -11.91
CA PRO A 107 -5.67 6.47 -11.17
C PRO A 107 -5.12 7.59 -12.07
N LEU A 108 -4.77 7.28 -13.31
CA LEU A 108 -4.28 8.25 -14.28
C LEU A 108 -5.38 9.20 -14.77
N ILE A 109 -6.63 8.70 -14.87
CA ILE A 109 -7.80 9.53 -15.20
C ILE A 109 -8.01 10.57 -14.08
N TYR A 110 -8.01 10.14 -12.82
CA TYR A 110 -8.13 11.05 -11.67
C TYR A 110 -6.93 12.00 -11.55
N GLY A 111 -5.74 11.58 -11.99
CA GLY A 111 -4.54 12.41 -12.06
C GLY A 111 -4.53 13.43 -13.20
N GLY A 112 -5.54 13.40 -14.10
CA GLY A 112 -5.63 14.32 -15.24
C GLY A 112 -4.62 14.05 -16.35
N VAL A 113 -4.06 12.81 -16.42
CA VAL A 113 -3.07 12.43 -17.44
C VAL A 113 -3.71 12.35 -18.83
N SER A 114 -3.02 12.84 -19.88
CA SER A 114 -3.51 12.86 -21.26
C SER A 114 -3.77 11.44 -21.79
N GLY A 115 -4.70 11.29 -22.74
CA GLY A 115 -5.11 9.98 -23.26
C GLY A 115 -3.93 9.15 -23.84
N LYS A 116 -3.02 9.76 -24.59
CA LYS A 116 -1.86 9.07 -25.16
C LYS A 116 -0.88 8.60 -24.09
N GLU A 117 -0.48 9.51 -23.21
CA GLU A 117 0.44 9.20 -22.11
C GLU A 117 -0.16 8.16 -21.16
N ARG A 118 -1.48 8.24 -20.92
CA ARG A 118 -2.21 7.30 -20.10
C ARG A 118 -2.12 5.87 -20.64
N GLN A 119 -2.34 5.69 -21.95
CA GLN A 119 -2.19 4.38 -22.59
C GLN A 119 -0.77 3.82 -22.45
N GLU A 120 0.25 4.63 -22.73
CA GLU A 120 1.65 4.23 -22.62
C GLU A 120 1.99 3.75 -21.19
N ARG A 121 1.57 4.51 -20.16
CA ARG A 121 1.81 4.14 -18.75
C ARG A 121 1.05 2.88 -18.32
N VAL A 122 -0.19 2.69 -18.79
CA VAL A 122 -0.95 1.48 -18.48
C VAL A 122 -0.27 0.24 -19.07
N TRP A 123 0.15 0.29 -20.31
CA TRP A 123 0.86 -0.83 -20.93
C TRP A 123 2.19 -1.12 -20.24
N GLU A 124 2.94 -0.08 -19.84
CA GLU A 124 4.15 -0.24 -19.04
C GLU A 124 3.87 -0.96 -17.72
N ALA A 125 2.86 -0.52 -16.97
CA ALA A 125 2.49 -1.13 -15.70
C ALA A 125 2.02 -2.59 -15.86
N LEU A 126 1.21 -2.90 -16.87
CA LEU A 126 0.78 -4.27 -17.17
C LEU A 126 1.97 -5.18 -17.54
N ARG A 127 2.94 -4.66 -18.28
CA ARG A 127 4.17 -5.38 -18.63
C ARG A 127 5.00 -5.71 -17.40
N GLN A 128 5.17 -4.77 -16.47
CA GLN A 128 5.93 -4.99 -15.24
C GLN A 128 5.38 -6.14 -14.39
N VAL A 129 4.07 -6.40 -14.47
CA VAL A 129 3.41 -7.48 -13.72
C VAL A 129 3.08 -8.72 -14.58
N GLY A 130 3.45 -8.73 -15.88
CA GLY A 130 3.21 -9.85 -16.79
C GLY A 130 1.73 -10.11 -17.07
N LEU A 131 0.98 -9.05 -17.42
CA LEU A 131 -0.46 -9.12 -17.73
C LEU A 131 -0.83 -8.48 -19.07
N GLU A 132 0.11 -8.32 -20.01
CA GLU A 132 -0.15 -7.70 -21.32
C GLU A 132 -1.20 -8.46 -22.12
N ASP A 133 -1.11 -9.79 -22.13
CA ASP A 133 -2.04 -10.70 -22.82
C ASP A 133 -3.41 -10.80 -22.13
N ARG A 134 -3.56 -10.23 -20.94
CA ARG A 134 -4.78 -10.21 -20.14
C ARG A 134 -5.40 -8.82 -19.99
N ALA A 135 -4.86 -7.81 -20.64
CA ALA A 135 -5.30 -6.41 -20.54
C ALA A 135 -6.82 -6.23 -20.75
N ASN A 136 -7.41 -6.98 -21.67
CA ASN A 136 -8.82 -6.88 -22.03
C ASN A 136 -9.74 -7.80 -21.20
N HIS A 137 -9.20 -8.61 -20.29
CA HIS A 137 -9.99 -9.50 -19.44
C HIS A 137 -10.57 -8.73 -18.25
N ARG A 138 -11.80 -9.11 -17.84
CA ARG A 138 -12.43 -8.62 -16.62
C ARG A 138 -11.94 -9.41 -15.40
N PRO A 139 -12.07 -8.89 -14.19
CA PRO A 139 -11.65 -9.59 -12.98
C PRO A 139 -12.25 -11.00 -12.82
N SER A 140 -13.48 -11.24 -13.30
CA SER A 140 -14.11 -12.56 -13.30
C SER A 140 -13.45 -13.58 -14.22
N GLU A 141 -12.64 -13.14 -15.18
CA GLU A 141 -11.94 -13.95 -16.18
C GLU A 141 -10.46 -14.18 -15.79
N LEU A 142 -10.04 -13.63 -14.66
CA LEU A 142 -8.67 -13.70 -14.15
C LEU A 142 -8.57 -14.63 -12.93
N SER A 143 -7.44 -15.34 -12.82
CA SER A 143 -7.10 -16.09 -11.60
C SER A 143 -6.87 -15.14 -10.42
N GLY A 144 -6.83 -15.66 -9.18
CA GLY A 144 -6.50 -14.87 -7.98
C GLY A 144 -5.19 -14.10 -8.11
N GLY A 145 -4.12 -14.79 -8.49
CA GLY A 145 -2.81 -14.17 -8.72
C GLY A 145 -2.81 -13.14 -9.85
N GLN A 146 -3.57 -13.38 -10.94
CA GLN A 146 -3.72 -12.39 -12.01
C GLN A 146 -4.47 -11.15 -11.55
N ARG A 147 -5.54 -11.30 -10.75
CA ARG A 147 -6.25 -10.17 -10.14
C ARG A 147 -5.34 -9.36 -9.23
N GLN A 148 -4.53 -10.01 -8.42
CA GLN A 148 -3.59 -9.32 -7.55
C GLN A 148 -2.51 -8.58 -8.34
N ARG A 149 -1.97 -9.19 -9.39
CA ARG A 149 -1.03 -8.50 -10.29
C ARG A 149 -1.67 -7.29 -10.99
N ALA A 150 -2.95 -7.36 -11.38
CA ALA A 150 -3.67 -6.20 -11.91
C ALA A 150 -3.85 -5.09 -10.86
N ALA A 151 -4.12 -5.44 -9.59
CA ALA A 151 -4.15 -4.49 -8.49
C ALA A 151 -2.77 -3.83 -8.23
N ILE A 152 -1.68 -4.61 -8.35
CA ILE A 152 -0.32 -4.07 -8.26
C ILE A 152 -0.03 -3.13 -9.44
N ALA A 153 -0.37 -3.50 -10.67
CA ALA A 153 -0.21 -2.62 -11.83
C ALA A 153 -0.94 -1.28 -11.64
N ARG A 154 -2.18 -1.33 -11.13
CA ARG A 154 -2.94 -0.13 -10.77
C ARG A 154 -2.24 0.71 -9.70
N ALA A 155 -1.62 0.07 -8.71
CA ALA A 155 -0.91 0.76 -7.64
C ALA A 155 0.33 1.51 -8.14
N ILE A 156 1.08 0.93 -9.11
CA ILE A 156 2.34 1.50 -9.60
C ILE A 156 2.19 2.48 -10.78
N VAL A 157 1.03 2.53 -11.44
CA VAL A 157 0.84 3.25 -12.72
C VAL A 157 1.11 4.75 -12.63
N ASN A 158 0.87 5.36 -11.46
CA ASN A 158 1.19 6.77 -11.19
C ASN A 158 2.66 6.99 -10.78
N ARG A 159 3.48 5.94 -10.69
CA ARG A 159 4.85 5.98 -10.17
C ARG A 159 4.91 6.59 -8.77
N PRO A 160 4.17 6.01 -7.81
CA PRO A 160 4.03 6.57 -6.47
C PRO A 160 5.36 6.54 -5.70
N SER A 161 5.46 7.38 -4.66
CA SER A 161 6.61 7.36 -3.74
C SER A 161 6.63 6.13 -2.85
N ILE A 162 5.45 5.61 -2.49
CA ILE A 162 5.29 4.41 -1.67
C ILE A 162 4.20 3.49 -2.20
N ILE A 163 4.40 2.19 -1.99
CA ILE A 163 3.39 1.16 -2.20
C ILE A 163 3.02 0.58 -0.84
N LEU A 164 1.74 0.65 -0.50
CA LEU A 164 1.17 0.07 0.70
C LEU A 164 0.39 -1.19 0.34
N ALA A 165 0.81 -2.34 0.85
CA ALA A 165 0.19 -3.62 0.58
C ALA A 165 -0.40 -4.22 1.86
N ASP A 166 -1.73 -4.39 1.91
CA ASP A 166 -2.45 -5.00 3.04
C ASP A 166 -2.74 -6.46 2.74
N GLU A 167 -2.09 -7.37 3.46
CA GLU A 167 -2.22 -8.84 3.33
C GLU A 167 -2.22 -9.28 1.86
N PRO A 168 -1.19 -8.93 1.05
CA PRO A 168 -1.27 -9.00 -0.41
C PRO A 168 -1.39 -10.42 -0.97
N THR A 169 -1.19 -11.45 -0.14
CA THR A 169 -1.26 -12.87 -0.51
C THR A 169 -2.38 -13.63 0.21
N GLY A 170 -3.08 -12.99 1.16
CA GLY A 170 -4.03 -13.66 2.05
C GLY A 170 -5.23 -14.36 1.37
N ASN A 171 -5.51 -14.05 0.10
CA ASN A 171 -6.57 -14.69 -0.70
C ASN A 171 -6.00 -15.53 -1.88
N LEU A 172 -4.73 -15.90 -1.82
CA LEU A 172 -4.03 -16.63 -2.88
C LEU A 172 -3.58 -18.01 -2.38
N ASP A 173 -3.47 -18.96 -3.31
CA ASP A 173 -2.71 -20.18 -3.05
C ASP A 173 -1.22 -19.86 -2.93
N SER A 174 -0.45 -20.80 -2.34
CA SER A 174 0.97 -20.59 -2.04
C SER A 174 1.80 -20.20 -3.27
N LYS A 175 1.55 -20.85 -4.42
CA LYS A 175 2.29 -20.56 -5.66
C LYS A 175 1.98 -19.16 -6.19
N ALA A 176 0.70 -18.79 -6.26
CA ALA A 176 0.29 -17.45 -6.69
C ALA A 176 0.80 -16.37 -5.71
N GLY A 177 0.85 -16.68 -4.41
CA GLY A 177 1.43 -15.82 -3.39
C GLY A 177 2.92 -15.58 -3.61
N GLU A 178 3.69 -16.63 -3.91
CA GLU A 178 5.11 -16.53 -4.25
C GLU A 178 5.33 -15.65 -5.49
N ASP A 179 4.59 -15.91 -6.58
CA ASP A 179 4.66 -15.12 -7.82
C ASP A 179 4.39 -13.62 -7.56
N VAL A 180 3.40 -13.31 -6.70
CA VAL A 180 3.07 -11.93 -6.30
C VAL A 180 4.20 -11.29 -5.50
N MET A 181 4.80 -12.02 -4.56
CA MET A 181 5.93 -11.49 -3.78
C MET A 181 7.19 -11.29 -4.63
N GLU A 182 7.40 -12.08 -5.68
CA GLU A 182 8.46 -11.83 -6.66
C GLU A 182 8.22 -10.53 -7.46
N VAL A 183 6.96 -10.24 -7.81
CA VAL A 183 6.61 -8.95 -8.44
C VAL A 183 6.97 -7.79 -7.50
N PHE A 184 6.65 -7.86 -6.21
CA PHE A 184 7.05 -6.83 -5.24
C PHE A 184 8.58 -6.69 -5.15
N GLY A 185 9.32 -7.81 -5.15
CA GLY A 185 10.79 -7.78 -5.16
C GLY A 185 11.34 -7.00 -6.35
N ARG A 186 10.87 -7.32 -7.57
CA ARG A 186 11.29 -6.59 -8.78
C ARG A 186 10.94 -5.10 -8.75
N ILE A 187 9.77 -4.74 -8.22
CA ILE A 187 9.35 -3.34 -8.07
C ILE A 187 10.24 -2.62 -7.06
N HIS A 188 10.60 -3.27 -5.95
CA HIS A 188 11.53 -2.73 -4.97
C HIS A 188 12.92 -2.52 -5.57
N ASP A 189 13.45 -3.48 -6.34
CA ASP A 189 14.76 -3.38 -7.00
C ASP A 189 14.83 -2.23 -8.03
N GLN A 190 13.67 -1.78 -8.52
CA GLN A 190 13.54 -0.58 -9.36
C GLN A 190 13.56 0.74 -8.57
N GLY A 191 13.73 0.70 -7.24
CA GLY A 191 13.85 1.88 -6.38
C GLY A 191 12.56 2.29 -5.67
N ASN A 192 11.51 1.47 -5.70
CA ASN A 192 10.26 1.78 -5.02
C ASN A 192 10.33 1.47 -3.53
N THR A 193 9.72 2.32 -2.70
CA THR A 193 9.52 2.04 -1.27
C THR A 193 8.27 1.21 -1.10
N ILE A 194 8.37 0.09 -0.37
CA ILE A 194 7.27 -0.85 -0.18
C ILE A 194 7.04 -1.12 1.31
N ILE A 195 5.80 -0.95 1.75
CA ILE A 195 5.36 -1.29 3.10
C ILE A 195 4.29 -2.37 2.99
N VAL A 196 4.58 -3.55 3.54
CA VAL A 196 3.64 -4.67 3.57
C VAL A 196 3.09 -4.82 4.98
N VAL A 197 1.78 -4.76 5.13
CA VAL A 197 1.09 -5.12 6.36
C VAL A 197 0.72 -6.59 6.29
N THR A 198 1.19 -7.39 7.23
CA THR A 198 0.92 -8.83 7.23
C THR A 198 1.06 -9.43 8.62
N HIS A 199 0.43 -10.57 8.85
CA HIS A 199 0.66 -11.43 10.02
C HIS A 199 1.49 -12.68 9.65
N GLU A 200 1.85 -12.85 8.37
CA GLU A 200 2.54 -14.03 7.85
C GLU A 200 4.06 -13.84 7.90
N ASP A 201 4.74 -14.67 8.69
CA ASP A 201 6.21 -14.61 8.86
C ASP A 201 6.98 -14.82 7.56
N TYR A 202 6.46 -15.66 6.63
CA TYR A 202 7.17 -15.93 5.37
C TYR A 202 7.21 -14.69 4.47
N ILE A 203 6.18 -13.83 4.50
CA ILE A 203 6.14 -12.55 3.78
C ILE A 203 7.13 -11.58 4.41
N ALA A 204 7.06 -11.46 5.76
CA ALA A 204 7.97 -10.60 6.49
C ALA A 204 9.45 -10.98 6.27
N ARG A 205 9.74 -12.28 6.08
CA ARG A 205 11.10 -12.73 5.75
C ARG A 205 11.62 -12.23 4.41
N ARG A 206 10.76 -11.85 3.48
CA ARG A 206 11.16 -11.27 2.18
C ARG A 206 11.48 -9.77 2.24
N THR A 207 11.12 -9.10 3.35
CA THR A 207 11.42 -7.69 3.58
C THR A 207 12.77 -7.52 4.29
N ARG A 208 13.34 -6.31 4.22
CA ARG A 208 14.64 -5.98 4.85
C ARG A 208 14.50 -5.48 6.29
N ARG A 209 13.30 -5.02 6.68
CA ARG A 209 12.99 -4.47 8.01
C ARG A 209 11.63 -4.97 8.47
N ILE A 210 11.50 -5.26 9.76
CA ILE A 210 10.25 -5.70 10.35
C ILE A 210 9.94 -4.79 11.54
N VAL A 211 8.78 -4.12 11.45
CA VAL A 211 8.20 -3.31 12.52
C VAL A 211 7.03 -4.08 13.13
N ARG A 212 7.07 -4.32 14.43
CA ARG A 212 5.97 -5.01 15.13
C ARG A 212 5.13 -4.00 15.89
N ILE A 213 3.81 -4.05 15.66
CA ILE A 213 2.83 -3.22 16.36
C ILE A 213 2.03 -4.10 17.30
N ARG A 214 1.91 -3.64 18.55
CA ARG A 214 1.06 -4.25 19.57
C ARG A 214 0.37 -3.17 20.37
N ASP A 215 -0.95 -3.33 20.57
CA ASP A 215 -1.79 -2.42 21.35
C ASP A 215 -1.61 -0.94 20.96
N GLY A 216 -1.52 -0.67 19.65
CA GLY A 216 -1.36 0.67 19.08
C GLY A 216 0.03 1.28 19.22
N LYS A 217 1.06 0.52 19.63
CA LYS A 217 2.44 0.98 19.80
C LYS A 217 3.41 0.13 19.00
N ILE A 218 4.57 0.70 18.64
CA ILE A 218 5.68 -0.08 18.10
C ILE A 218 6.32 -0.83 19.26
N GLU A 219 6.24 -2.17 19.21
CA GLU A 219 6.87 -3.08 20.17
C GLU A 219 8.34 -3.34 19.81
N SER A 220 8.63 -3.47 18.53
CA SER A 220 10.00 -3.65 18.03
C SER A 220 10.14 -3.15 16.58
N ASP A 221 11.36 -2.75 16.24
CA ASP A 221 11.78 -2.30 14.92
C ASP A 221 13.17 -2.87 14.63
N ALA A 222 13.26 -3.80 13.72
CA ALA A 222 14.48 -4.55 13.44
C ALA A 222 14.79 -4.60 11.95
N THR A 223 15.96 -4.12 11.58
CA THR A 223 16.53 -4.29 10.24
C THR A 223 17.32 -5.59 10.18
N LYS A 224 17.10 -6.40 9.16
CA LYS A 224 17.88 -7.61 8.94
C LYS A 224 19.32 -7.21 8.52
N GLN A 225 20.29 -7.74 9.23
CA GLN A 225 21.67 -7.70 8.75
C GLN A 225 21.74 -8.60 7.51
N GLY A 226 22.19 -8.03 6.38
CA GLY A 226 22.37 -8.71 5.11
C GLY A 226 23.47 -9.76 5.13
#